data_40d9bd85c6a2188f55498e96bd348c60
#
_entry.id   40d9bd85c6a2188f55498e96bd348c60
#
_cell.length_a   1.000
_cell.length_b   1.000
_cell.length_c   1.000
_cell.angle_alpha   90.00
_cell.angle_beta   90.00
_cell.angle_gamma   90.00
#
_symmetry.space_group_name_H-M   'P 1'
#
loop_
_entity.id
_entity.type
_entity.pdbx_description
1 polymer ?
#
loop_
_entity_poly.entity_id
_entity_poly.type
_entity_poly.pdbx_seq_one_letter_code
_entity_poly.pdbx_strand_id
1 'polypeptide(L)'
;DIAAYPLLRARMHAVVAPGHPLALLGRPATESDLAPYVQLVLSDPVDPGSANYGVAGTRLWRFVDLGRRFDFLLAGFGWCRMPEHLVAPLIAVGALTAIEIHEDPTPPEGLTIYAAHRRDRALGVAGRWLLDELRRNLVS
;
A
#
# COMPACT_ATOMS: atom_id res chain seq x y z
N ASP A 1 2.59 -23.99 -8.45
CA ASP A 1 3.53 -23.19 -9.23
C ASP A 1 2.83 -22.01 -9.87
N ILE A 2 3.42 -20.83 -9.75
CA ILE A 2 2.85 -19.56 -10.18
C ILE A 2 3.80 -18.87 -11.15
N ALA A 3 3.26 -18.45 -12.30
CA ALA A 3 3.96 -17.55 -13.19
C ALA A 3 3.66 -16.12 -12.78
N ALA A 4 4.70 -15.28 -12.64
CA ALA A 4 4.56 -13.89 -12.23
C ALA A 4 5.27 -12.99 -13.24
N TYR A 5 4.62 -11.87 -13.56
CA TYR A 5 5.12 -10.88 -14.52
C TYR A 5 5.19 -9.52 -13.84
N PRO A 6 6.33 -8.83 -13.86
CA PRO A 6 6.42 -7.49 -13.29
C PRO A 6 5.57 -6.51 -14.10
N LEU A 7 4.71 -5.75 -13.41
CA LEU A 7 3.86 -4.74 -14.03
C LEU A 7 4.42 -3.33 -13.87
N LEU A 8 4.75 -2.95 -12.63
CA LEU A 8 5.28 -1.62 -12.35
C LEU A 8 6.03 -1.62 -11.02
N ARG A 9 6.85 -0.60 -10.82
CA ARG A 9 7.38 -0.26 -9.51
C ARG A 9 6.48 0.76 -8.86
N ALA A 10 6.05 0.50 -7.64
CA ALA A 10 5.25 1.41 -6.86
C ALA A 10 6.06 1.93 -5.68
N ARG A 11 6.28 3.23 -5.66
CA ARG A 11 6.78 3.90 -4.45
C ARG A 11 5.67 3.88 -3.41
N MET A 12 6.04 3.56 -2.17
CA MET A 12 5.08 3.47 -1.08
C MET A 12 5.22 4.71 -0.20
N HIS A 13 4.10 5.28 0.19
CA HIS A 13 4.05 6.39 1.12
C HIS A 13 3.27 6.02 2.36
N ALA A 14 3.75 6.41 3.53
CA ALA A 14 2.95 6.39 4.75
C ALA A 14 2.08 7.64 4.73
N VAL A 15 0.78 7.47 4.90
CA VAL A 15 -0.20 8.56 4.78
C VAL A 15 -1.20 8.52 5.92
N VAL A 16 -1.73 9.69 6.26
CA VAL A 16 -2.78 9.89 7.26
C VAL A 16 -3.74 10.97 6.76
N ALA A 17 -4.92 11.05 7.37
CA ALA A 17 -5.79 12.20 7.18
C ALA A 17 -5.12 13.47 7.74
N PRO A 18 -5.40 14.66 7.18
CA PRO A 18 -4.72 15.89 7.60
C PRO A 18 -4.89 16.25 9.07
N GLY A 19 -6.02 15.86 9.68
CA GLY A 19 -6.29 16.12 11.09
C GLY A 19 -5.72 15.07 12.04
N HIS A 20 -5.08 14.03 11.55
CA HIS A 20 -4.52 13.00 12.40
C HIS A 20 -3.28 13.53 13.13
N PRO A 21 -3.07 13.17 14.42
CA PRO A 21 -1.92 13.65 15.18
C PRO A 21 -0.57 13.39 14.51
N LEU A 22 -0.40 12.29 13.79
CA LEU A 22 0.84 11.99 13.08
C LEU A 22 1.14 12.99 11.96
N ALA A 23 0.12 13.63 11.39
CA ALA A 23 0.31 14.67 10.38
C ALA A 23 0.96 15.94 10.95
N LEU A 24 0.87 16.12 12.25
CA LEU A 24 1.31 17.35 12.94
C LEU A 24 2.70 17.23 13.56
N LEU A 25 3.37 16.09 13.41
CA LEU A 25 4.68 15.88 14.06
C LEU A 25 5.77 16.83 13.57
N GLY A 26 5.79 17.17 12.29
CA GLY A 26 6.83 18.02 11.70
C GLY A 26 8.22 17.40 11.67
N ARG A 27 8.34 16.10 11.90
CA ARG A 27 9.58 15.32 11.88
C ARG A 27 9.25 13.86 11.57
N PRO A 28 10.25 13.03 11.21
CA PRO A 28 10.01 11.60 11.01
C PRO A 28 9.44 10.96 12.28
N ALA A 29 8.43 10.09 12.10
CA ALA A 29 7.79 9.37 13.20
C ALA A 29 8.66 8.20 13.65
N THR A 30 8.89 8.11 14.94
CA THR A 30 9.58 6.98 15.57
C THR A 30 8.56 5.87 15.92
N GLU A 31 9.06 4.70 16.30
CA GLU A 31 8.21 3.63 16.81
C GLU A 31 7.34 4.10 17.98
N SER A 32 7.90 4.90 18.88
CA SER A 32 7.16 5.48 20.00
C SER A 32 6.03 6.40 19.56
N ASP A 33 6.25 7.17 18.49
CA ASP A 33 5.22 8.04 17.92
C ASP A 33 4.08 7.24 17.28
N LEU A 34 4.40 6.11 16.65
CA LEU A 34 3.42 5.27 15.97
C LEU A 34 2.62 4.39 16.93
N ALA A 35 3.20 4.01 18.05
CA ALA A 35 2.63 3.02 18.97
C ALA A 35 1.20 3.30 19.44
N PRO A 36 0.81 4.57 19.76
CA PRO A 36 -0.55 4.85 20.18
C PRO A 36 -1.60 4.76 19.08
N TYR A 37 -1.18 4.73 17.83
CA TYR A 37 -2.08 4.84 16.67
C TYR A 37 -2.18 3.55 15.90
N VAL A 38 -3.33 3.34 15.26
CA VAL A 38 -3.61 2.15 14.47
C VAL A 38 -2.96 2.26 13.10
N GLN A 39 -2.28 1.20 12.68
CA GLN A 39 -1.88 1.01 11.29
C GLN A 39 -2.95 0.18 10.58
N LEU A 40 -3.45 0.71 9.47
CA LEU A 40 -4.45 0.04 8.64
C LEU A 40 -3.73 -0.82 7.61
N VAL A 41 -3.89 -2.13 7.72
CA VAL A 41 -3.12 -3.11 6.94
C VAL A 41 -4.05 -3.92 6.07
N LEU A 42 -3.67 -4.09 4.80
CA LEU A 42 -4.38 -4.97 3.90
C LEU A 42 -3.88 -6.41 4.12
N SER A 43 -4.79 -7.31 4.47
CA SER A 43 -4.47 -8.72 4.67
C SER A 43 -4.63 -9.51 3.39
N ASP A 44 -3.79 -10.55 3.22
CA ASP A 44 -4.03 -11.56 2.22
C ASP A 44 -5.25 -12.40 2.65
N PRO A 45 -6.33 -12.47 1.85
CA PRO A 45 -7.50 -13.26 2.20
C PRO A 45 -7.24 -14.76 2.20
N VAL A 46 -6.19 -15.22 1.50
CA VAL A 46 -5.83 -16.66 1.43
C VAL A 46 -4.92 -17.04 2.60
N ASP A 47 -3.99 -16.17 2.96
CA ASP A 47 -3.06 -16.39 4.07
C ASP A 47 -2.84 -15.09 4.83
N PRO A 48 -3.77 -14.76 5.75
CA PRO A 48 -3.70 -13.49 6.49
C PRO A 48 -2.44 -13.30 7.33
N GLY A 49 -1.74 -14.39 7.66
CA GLY A 49 -0.52 -14.32 8.47
C GLY A 49 0.76 -14.14 7.68
N SER A 50 0.72 -14.28 6.36
CA SER A 50 1.94 -14.37 5.54
C SER A 50 2.58 -13.03 5.20
N ALA A 51 1.82 -11.94 5.16
CA ALA A 51 2.29 -10.67 4.65
C ALA A 51 2.32 -9.61 5.75
N ASN A 52 3.47 -9.50 6.43
CA ASN A 52 3.72 -8.41 7.38
C ASN A 52 4.54 -7.28 6.72
N TYR A 53 4.40 -7.14 5.42
CA TYR A 53 5.16 -6.16 4.67
C TYR A 53 4.75 -4.73 5.05
N GLY A 54 5.71 -3.94 5.45
CA GLY A 54 5.46 -2.56 5.85
C GLY A 54 4.78 -2.39 7.20
N VAL A 55 4.63 -3.46 8.00
CA VAL A 55 4.10 -3.35 9.34
C VAL A 55 5.16 -2.73 10.25
N ALA A 56 4.83 -1.59 10.83
CA ALA A 56 5.72 -0.86 11.73
C ALA A 56 5.03 -0.51 13.06
N GLY A 57 3.71 -0.57 13.10
CA GLY A 57 2.94 -0.28 14.29
C GLY A 57 2.69 -1.52 15.14
N THR A 58 2.33 -1.29 16.41
CA THR A 58 1.94 -2.36 17.33
C THR A 58 0.43 -2.61 17.34
N ARG A 59 -0.35 -1.60 16.92
CA ARG A 59 -1.82 -1.71 16.81
C ARG A 59 -2.19 -1.82 15.35
N LEU A 60 -2.74 -2.97 14.97
CA LEU A 60 -3.07 -3.25 13.58
C LEU A 60 -4.57 -3.50 13.43
N TRP A 61 -5.17 -2.85 12.43
CA TRP A 61 -6.48 -3.23 11.93
C TRP A 61 -6.28 -3.81 10.55
N ARG A 62 -6.73 -5.04 10.37
CA ARG A 62 -6.55 -5.77 9.11
C ARG A 62 -7.81 -5.72 8.27
N PHE A 63 -7.63 -5.44 7.00
CA PHE A 63 -8.71 -5.34 6.02
C PHE A 63 -8.44 -6.31 4.88
N VAL A 64 -9.49 -6.91 4.35
CA VAL A 64 -9.42 -7.69 3.10
C VAL A 64 -9.93 -6.86 1.92
N ASP A 65 -10.59 -5.76 2.18
CA ASP A 65 -11.17 -4.85 1.17
C ASP A 65 -10.39 -3.53 1.16
N LEU A 66 -9.77 -3.25 0.02
CA LEU A 66 -8.99 -2.03 -0.17
C LEU A 66 -9.84 -0.77 -0.01
N GLY A 67 -11.09 -0.79 -0.49
CA GLY A 67 -12.00 0.34 -0.38
C GLY A 67 -12.36 0.66 1.06
N ARG A 68 -12.61 -0.36 1.88
CA ARG A 68 -12.89 -0.18 3.31
C ARG A 68 -11.69 0.40 4.03
N ARG A 69 -10.49 -0.12 3.77
CA ARG A 69 -9.27 0.43 4.35
C ARG A 69 -9.11 1.90 4.01
N PHE A 70 -9.39 2.25 2.77
CA PHE A 70 -9.30 3.62 2.30
C PHE A 70 -10.29 4.55 2.99
N ASP A 71 -11.53 4.09 3.19
CA ASP A 71 -12.55 4.85 3.92
C ASP A 71 -12.12 5.15 5.36
N PHE A 72 -11.56 4.17 6.06
CA PHE A 72 -11.05 4.39 7.41
C PHE A 72 -9.85 5.34 7.44
N LEU A 73 -8.99 5.26 6.45
CA LEU A 73 -7.86 6.19 6.30
C LEU A 73 -8.34 7.63 6.17
N LEU A 74 -9.26 7.88 5.25
CA LEU A 74 -9.81 9.22 5.02
C LEU A 74 -10.56 9.76 6.23
N ALA A 75 -11.19 8.88 7.00
CA ALA A 75 -11.89 9.25 8.23
C ALA A 75 -10.97 9.54 9.42
N GLY A 76 -9.66 9.31 9.28
CA GLY A 76 -8.70 9.63 10.33
C GLY A 76 -8.52 8.56 11.39
N PHE A 77 -8.94 7.34 11.15
CA PHE A 77 -8.83 6.25 12.14
C PHE A 77 -7.43 5.70 12.31
N GLY A 78 -6.53 5.97 11.38
CA GLY A 78 -5.17 5.45 11.47
C GLY A 78 -4.34 5.89 10.30
N TRP A 79 -3.16 5.30 10.19
CA TRP A 79 -2.24 5.54 9.09
C TRP A 79 -2.05 4.26 8.27
N CYS A 80 -1.63 4.40 7.04
CA CYS A 80 -1.29 3.22 6.24
C CYS A 80 -0.25 3.56 5.18
N ARG A 81 0.33 2.50 4.61
CA ARG A 81 1.23 2.61 3.46
C ARG A 81 0.43 2.39 2.19
N MET A 82 0.58 3.29 1.24
CA MET A 82 -0.16 3.27 -0.01
C MET A 82 0.77 3.56 -1.18
N PRO A 83 0.52 2.95 -2.36
CA PRO A 83 1.25 3.29 -3.57
C PRO A 83 1.09 4.76 -3.94
N GLU A 84 2.20 5.37 -4.40
CA GLU A 84 2.24 6.79 -4.76
C GLU A 84 1.14 7.18 -5.75
N HIS A 85 0.92 6.36 -6.79
CA HIS A 85 -0.05 6.69 -7.83
C HIS A 85 -1.49 6.79 -7.32
N LEU A 86 -1.81 6.11 -6.21
CA LEU A 86 -3.15 6.18 -5.60
C LEU A 86 -3.31 7.41 -4.70
N VAL A 87 -2.24 7.84 -4.04
CA VAL A 87 -2.33 8.89 -3.02
C VAL A 87 -1.82 10.25 -3.47
N ALA A 88 -0.98 10.32 -4.50
CA ALA A 88 -0.43 11.58 -4.96
C ALA A 88 -1.50 12.63 -5.29
N PRO A 89 -2.59 12.32 -6.01
CA PRO A 89 -3.66 13.29 -6.25
C PRO A 89 -4.34 13.78 -4.98
N LEU A 90 -4.48 12.89 -3.99
CA LEU A 90 -5.14 13.22 -2.71
C LEU A 90 -4.23 14.06 -1.82
N ILE A 91 -2.93 13.80 -1.85
CA ILE A 91 -1.94 14.64 -1.16
C ILE A 91 -1.93 16.03 -1.78
N ALA A 92 -1.97 16.12 -3.10
CA ALA A 92 -1.94 17.39 -3.82
C ALA A 92 -3.12 18.31 -3.48
N VAL A 93 -4.31 17.72 -3.24
CA VAL A 93 -5.51 18.50 -2.87
C VAL A 93 -5.71 18.61 -1.35
N GLY A 94 -4.81 18.07 -0.55
CA GLY A 94 -4.89 18.15 0.90
C GLY A 94 -5.84 17.18 1.57
N ALA A 95 -6.34 16.16 0.84
CA ALA A 95 -7.21 15.14 1.41
C ALA A 95 -6.43 14.11 2.25
N LEU A 96 -5.15 13.93 1.97
CA LEU A 96 -4.23 13.11 2.74
C LEU A 96 -2.92 13.87 2.97
N THR A 97 -2.20 13.48 4.02
CA THR A 97 -0.87 14.01 4.35
C THR A 97 0.12 12.85 4.38
N ALA A 98 1.23 13.01 3.66
CA ALA A 98 2.32 12.06 3.74
C ALA A 98 3.12 12.29 5.03
N ILE A 99 3.53 11.20 5.66
CA ILE A 99 4.41 11.25 6.83
C ILE A 99 5.68 10.47 6.53
N GLU A 100 6.78 10.85 7.17
CA GLU A 100 8.02 10.10 7.12
C GLU A 100 8.12 9.21 8.35
N ILE A 101 8.70 8.03 8.17
CA ILE A 101 8.95 7.09 9.26
C ILE A 101 10.46 7.00 9.47
N HIS A 102 10.89 7.18 10.70
CA HIS A 102 12.30 7.10 11.07
C HIS A 102 12.81 5.67 10.86
N GLU A 103 13.94 5.54 10.17
CA GLU A 103 14.54 4.23 9.84
C GLU A 103 13.55 3.30 9.11
N ASP A 104 12.84 3.85 8.15
CA ASP A 104 11.84 3.09 7.39
C ASP A 104 12.53 1.97 6.59
N PRO A 105 12.16 0.70 6.82
CA PRO A 105 12.74 -0.41 6.07
C PRO A 105 12.23 -0.53 4.64
N THR A 106 11.19 0.23 4.26
CA THR A 106 10.64 0.18 2.90
C THR A 106 11.67 0.68 1.90
N PRO A 107 11.96 -0.06 0.81
CA PRO A 107 12.90 0.39 -0.19
C PRO A 107 12.50 1.74 -0.79
N PRO A 108 13.40 2.73 -0.85
CA PRO A 108 13.06 4.04 -1.42
C PRO A 108 12.73 3.98 -2.91
N GLU A 109 13.26 3.00 -3.63
CA GLU A 109 12.95 2.77 -5.05
C GLU A 109 11.56 2.18 -5.26
N GLY A 110 10.89 1.76 -4.19
CA GLY A 110 9.55 1.19 -4.24
C GLY A 110 9.52 -0.32 -4.32
N LEU A 111 8.31 -0.84 -4.44
CA LEU A 111 8.02 -2.26 -4.56
C LEU A 111 7.58 -2.59 -5.98
N THR A 112 7.99 -3.76 -6.48
CA THR A 112 7.52 -4.25 -7.77
C THR A 112 6.17 -4.91 -7.61
N ILE A 113 5.19 -4.48 -8.40
CA ILE A 113 3.86 -5.08 -8.45
C ILE A 113 3.85 -6.06 -9.62
N TYR A 114 3.36 -7.26 -9.35
CA TYR A 114 3.32 -8.36 -10.32
C TYR A 114 1.88 -8.73 -10.68
N ALA A 115 1.67 -9.12 -11.94
CA ALA A 115 0.54 -9.94 -12.31
C ALA A 115 0.97 -11.41 -12.19
N ALA A 116 0.14 -12.23 -11.58
CA ALA A 116 0.46 -13.63 -11.35
C ALA A 116 -0.70 -14.54 -11.75
N HIS A 117 -0.38 -15.72 -12.29
CA HIS A 117 -1.35 -16.75 -12.55
C HIS A 117 -0.73 -18.13 -12.32
N ARG A 118 -1.58 -19.17 -12.18
CA ARG A 118 -1.09 -20.52 -11.99
C ARG A 118 -0.48 -21.04 -13.30
N ARG A 119 0.69 -21.66 -13.20
CA ARG A 119 1.38 -22.23 -14.38
C ARG A 119 0.70 -23.44 -14.94
N ASP A 120 -0.06 -24.19 -14.12
CA ASP A 120 -0.82 -25.34 -14.55
C ASP A 120 -2.07 -24.98 -15.38
N ARG A 121 -2.34 -23.68 -15.54
CA ARG A 121 -3.42 -23.15 -16.37
C ARG A 121 -2.86 -22.14 -17.34
N ALA A 122 -3.03 -22.40 -18.64
CA ALA A 122 -2.67 -21.42 -19.64
C ALA A 122 -3.61 -20.23 -19.58
N LEU A 123 -3.08 -19.04 -19.81
CA LEU A 123 -3.92 -17.87 -20.00
C LEU A 123 -4.71 -18.03 -21.30
N GLY A 124 -6.01 -17.80 -21.25
CA GLY A 124 -6.82 -17.70 -22.44
C GLY A 124 -6.47 -16.44 -23.25
N VAL A 125 -7.06 -16.33 -24.43
CA VAL A 125 -6.83 -15.17 -25.32
C VAL A 125 -7.14 -13.86 -24.60
N ALA A 126 -8.29 -13.80 -23.90
CA ALA A 126 -8.69 -12.61 -23.16
C ALA A 126 -7.73 -12.29 -22.01
N GLY A 127 -7.29 -13.30 -21.26
CA GLY A 127 -6.35 -13.11 -20.15
C GLY A 127 -4.99 -12.63 -20.64
N ARG A 128 -4.49 -13.17 -21.74
CA ARG A 128 -3.23 -12.73 -22.33
C ARG A 128 -3.32 -11.30 -22.85
N TRP A 129 -4.42 -10.96 -23.50
CA TRP A 129 -4.67 -9.60 -23.95
C TRP A 129 -4.67 -8.62 -22.79
N LEU A 130 -5.38 -8.96 -21.72
CA LEU A 130 -5.45 -8.11 -20.53
C LEU A 130 -4.06 -7.90 -19.91
N LEU A 131 -3.28 -8.96 -19.77
CA LEU A 131 -1.91 -8.87 -19.25
C LEU A 131 -1.05 -7.94 -20.12
N ASP A 132 -1.11 -8.08 -21.43
CA ASP A 132 -0.34 -7.25 -22.36
C ASP A 132 -0.77 -5.79 -22.28
N GLU A 133 -2.07 -5.51 -22.14
CA GLU A 133 -2.58 -4.16 -21.96
C GLU A 133 -2.11 -3.54 -20.65
N LEU A 134 -2.17 -4.29 -19.57
CA LEU A 134 -1.68 -3.82 -18.26
C LEU A 134 -0.20 -3.48 -18.32
N ARG A 135 0.61 -4.33 -18.94
CA ARG A 135 2.05 -4.10 -19.05
C ARG A 135 2.36 -2.85 -19.88
N ARG A 136 1.62 -2.62 -20.97
CA ARG A 136 1.80 -1.42 -21.81
C ARG A 136 1.43 -0.14 -21.10
N ASN A 137 0.35 -0.17 -20.32
CA ASN A 137 -0.21 1.05 -19.71
C ASN A 137 0.41 1.40 -18.36
N LEU A 138 0.97 0.42 -17.66
CA LEU A 138 1.48 0.62 -16.30
C LEU A 138 3.01 0.76 -16.22
N VAL A 139 3.72 0.36 -17.26
CA VAL A 139 5.20 0.33 -17.24
C VAL A 139 5.82 1.54 -17.95
N SER A 140 5.01 2.39 -18.50
CA SER A 140 5.50 3.60 -19.18
C SER A 140 6.01 4.67 -18.22
#